data_98f87235e06b8a7e5f7e11482394e1ea
#
_entry.id   98f87235e06b8a7e5f7e11482394e1ea
#
_cell.length_a   1.000
_cell.length_b   1.000
_cell.length_c   1.000
_cell.angle_alpha   90.00
_cell.angle_beta   90.00
_cell.angle_gamma   90.00
#
_symmetry.space_group_name_H-M   'P 1'
#
loop_
_entity.id
_entity.type
_entity.pdbx_description
1 polymer ?
#
loop_
_entity_poly.entity_id
_entity_poly.type
_entity_poly.pdbx_seq_one_letter_code
_entity_poly.pdbx_strand_id
1 'polypeptide(L)'
;AYVRRQRQMCIRDRIATEGAELVKKLSEEYKETNWQFEYSPESFTGTELEYAVEVCDEVNKIWHKGSKNKTIINLPATVELSSPNIYADQIQWMNENLRNRDDIILSLHPHNDRGTAVAAAELGIMAGADRIEGTLFGNGERTGNVDIVTLGLNLFTQGVDPLLDFSDINKTMREVEYCNQLPVHPRHPYTGDLVFTAFSGSHQDAIKKGFDEMRNTNESKWRVPYLPIDPEDVGRTYEAVIRINSQSGKGGISYILEQDYGISLPRRMQIDFSQVIQKQADESGKELDSKEIWKSFEANYLNSDSKKIKYNSHEIYSSKVEDKIKLSLFEDEKELSIEGAGNGPIDAFINALNSHLSS
;
A
#
# COMPACT_ATOMS: atom_id res chain seq x y z
N ALA A 1 -38.39 -16.12 33.63
CA ALA A 1 -37.40 -15.61 32.68
C ALA A 1 -37.92 -14.33 31.97
N TYR A 2 -39.13 -14.34 31.45
CA TYR A 2 -39.73 -13.18 30.75
C TYR A 2 -39.84 -11.95 31.66
N VAL A 3 -40.35 -12.10 32.87
CA VAL A 3 -40.49 -10.99 33.87
C VAL A 3 -39.11 -10.45 34.32
N ARG A 4 -38.10 -11.31 34.45
CA ARG A 4 -36.73 -10.87 34.76
C ARG A 4 -36.13 -10.07 33.59
N ARG A 5 -36.36 -10.49 32.35
CA ARG A 5 -35.91 -9.81 31.13
C ARG A 5 -36.53 -8.43 31.00
N GLN A 6 -37.86 -8.30 31.16
CA GLN A 6 -38.53 -7.00 31.18
C GLN A 6 -38.03 -6.05 32.28
N ARG A 7 -37.79 -6.58 33.49
CA ARG A 7 -37.28 -5.76 34.60
C ARG A 7 -35.83 -5.30 34.37
N GLN A 8 -34.99 -6.08 33.72
CA GLN A 8 -33.63 -5.68 33.32
C GLN A 8 -33.67 -4.65 32.20
N MET A 9 -34.54 -4.80 31.22
CA MET A 9 -34.76 -3.83 30.15
C MET A 9 -35.16 -2.46 30.73
N CYS A 10 -36.20 -2.37 31.52
CA CYS A 10 -36.65 -1.11 32.17
C CYS A 10 -35.57 -0.44 33.04
N ILE A 11 -34.63 -1.20 33.64
CA ILE A 11 -33.54 -0.61 34.42
C ILE A 11 -32.48 -0.01 33.50
N ARG A 12 -32.15 -0.66 32.41
CA ARG A 12 -31.13 -0.20 31.43
C ARG A 12 -31.61 1.04 30.67
N ASP A 13 -32.86 1.05 30.22
CA ASP A 13 -33.50 2.22 29.60
C ASP A 13 -33.48 3.45 30.52
N ARG A 14 -33.78 3.23 31.80
CA ARG A 14 -33.74 4.30 32.80
C ARG A 14 -32.33 4.83 33.02
N ILE A 15 -31.31 4.00 33.05
CA ILE A 15 -29.89 4.43 33.16
C ILE A 15 -29.49 5.28 31.96
N ALA A 16 -29.83 4.85 30.74
CA ALA A 16 -29.52 5.58 29.51
C ALA A 16 -30.23 6.94 29.47
N THR A 17 -31.53 6.97 29.80
CA THR A 17 -32.31 8.21 29.80
C THR A 17 -31.92 9.18 30.93
N GLU A 18 -31.67 8.69 32.15
CA GLU A 18 -31.18 9.52 33.27
C GLU A 18 -29.79 10.12 32.92
N GLY A 19 -28.91 9.34 32.25
CA GLY A 19 -27.62 9.81 31.74
C GLY A 19 -27.79 10.90 30.68
N ALA A 20 -28.68 10.69 29.72
CA ALA A 20 -28.98 11.66 28.67
C ALA A 20 -29.54 12.96 29.20
N GLU A 21 -30.45 12.89 30.18
CA GLU A 21 -31.01 14.08 30.88
C GLU A 21 -29.93 14.84 31.64
N LEU A 22 -29.03 14.13 32.32
CA LEU A 22 -27.94 14.76 33.07
C LEU A 22 -26.97 15.48 32.13
N VAL A 23 -26.56 14.83 31.03
CA VAL A 23 -25.66 15.44 30.02
C VAL A 23 -26.31 16.68 29.44
N LYS A 24 -27.59 16.63 29.07
CA LYS A 24 -28.34 17.78 28.57
C LYS A 24 -28.33 18.92 29.56
N LYS A 25 -28.69 18.64 30.83
CA LYS A 25 -28.73 19.65 31.91
C LYS A 25 -27.37 20.33 32.10
N LEU A 26 -26.26 19.52 32.15
CA LEU A 26 -24.92 20.07 32.31
C LEU A 26 -24.48 20.90 31.11
N SER A 27 -24.84 20.51 29.88
CA SER A 27 -24.53 21.28 28.68
C SER A 27 -25.20 22.67 28.66
N GLU A 28 -26.36 22.84 29.31
CA GLU A 28 -27.05 24.11 29.41
C GLU A 28 -26.32 25.17 30.26
N GLU A 29 -25.37 24.70 31.10
CA GLU A 29 -24.52 25.58 31.91
C GLU A 29 -23.43 26.28 31.06
N TYR A 30 -23.10 25.72 29.86
CA TYR A 30 -22.07 26.20 28.97
C TYR A 30 -22.66 26.67 27.63
N LYS A 31 -23.40 27.76 27.66
CA LYS A 31 -24.18 28.27 26.51
C LYS A 31 -23.34 28.71 25.31
N GLU A 32 -22.05 29.02 25.53
CA GLU A 32 -21.12 29.44 24.49
C GLU A 32 -20.59 28.25 23.69
N THR A 33 -20.81 27.02 24.16
CA THR A 33 -20.35 25.80 23.49
C THR A 33 -21.41 25.28 22.53
N ASN A 34 -21.01 24.95 21.32
CA ASN A 34 -21.87 24.24 20.36
C ASN A 34 -21.79 22.74 20.64
N TRP A 35 -22.76 22.20 21.36
CA TRP A 35 -22.79 20.81 21.75
C TRP A 35 -23.33 19.91 20.63
N GLN A 36 -22.68 18.77 20.42
CA GLN A 36 -23.14 17.64 19.64
C GLN A 36 -23.19 16.41 20.54
N PHE A 37 -24.37 15.83 20.70
CA PHE A 37 -24.56 14.67 21.58
C PHE A 37 -24.43 13.37 20.80
N GLU A 38 -23.79 12.40 21.42
CA GLU A 38 -23.59 11.06 20.89
C GLU A 38 -23.98 10.00 21.93
N TYR A 39 -24.75 9.01 21.49
CA TYR A 39 -25.11 7.85 22.28
C TYR A 39 -24.59 6.57 21.59
N SER A 40 -23.82 5.79 22.33
CA SER A 40 -23.26 4.51 21.88
C SER A 40 -23.81 3.37 22.75
N PRO A 41 -24.83 2.63 22.30
CA PRO A 41 -25.28 1.41 22.98
C PRO A 41 -24.23 0.30 22.85
N GLU A 42 -23.32 0.24 23.82
CA GLU A 42 -22.25 -0.75 23.83
C GLU A 42 -22.80 -2.18 23.74
N SER A 43 -22.07 -3.05 23.06
CA SER A 43 -22.50 -4.42 22.73
C SER A 43 -23.73 -4.48 21.80
N PHE A 44 -23.90 -3.50 20.93
CA PHE A 44 -25.01 -3.46 19.97
C PHE A 44 -25.16 -4.76 19.19
N THR A 45 -24.07 -5.33 18.65
CA THR A 45 -24.10 -6.58 17.86
C THR A 45 -24.52 -7.82 18.66
N GLY A 46 -24.50 -7.76 19.98
CA GLY A 46 -24.99 -8.80 20.89
C GLY A 46 -26.35 -8.48 21.52
N THR A 47 -27.05 -7.44 21.03
CA THR A 47 -28.31 -6.95 21.56
C THR A 47 -29.44 -7.20 20.57
N GLU A 48 -30.63 -7.49 21.03
CA GLU A 48 -31.84 -7.59 20.20
C GLU A 48 -32.13 -6.23 19.55
N LEU A 49 -32.36 -6.19 18.24
CA LEU A 49 -32.51 -4.96 17.47
C LEU A 49 -33.68 -4.10 17.93
N GLU A 50 -34.83 -4.74 18.24
CA GLU A 50 -36.02 -4.05 18.74
C GLU A 50 -35.73 -3.30 20.05
N TYR A 51 -34.94 -3.90 20.93
CA TYR A 51 -34.53 -3.27 22.17
C TYR A 51 -33.54 -2.12 21.92
N ALA A 52 -32.57 -2.33 21.00
CA ALA A 52 -31.61 -1.28 20.64
C ALA A 52 -32.30 -0.05 20.09
N VAL A 53 -33.31 -0.20 19.22
CA VAL A 53 -34.13 0.92 18.69
C VAL A 53 -34.86 1.61 19.82
N GLU A 54 -35.53 0.87 20.73
CA GLU A 54 -36.29 1.46 21.84
C GLU A 54 -35.40 2.37 22.70
N VAL A 55 -34.21 1.91 23.08
CA VAL A 55 -33.31 2.73 23.92
C VAL A 55 -32.78 3.94 23.15
N CYS A 56 -32.36 3.75 21.91
CA CYS A 56 -31.86 4.84 21.06
C CYS A 56 -32.91 5.92 20.84
N ASP A 57 -34.16 5.52 20.59
CA ASP A 57 -35.26 6.43 20.40
C ASP A 57 -35.58 7.25 21.67
N GLU A 58 -35.59 6.64 22.86
CA GLU A 58 -35.83 7.34 24.10
C GLU A 58 -34.71 8.33 24.45
N VAL A 59 -33.45 7.99 24.19
CA VAL A 59 -32.32 8.91 24.34
C VAL A 59 -32.42 10.06 23.35
N ASN A 60 -32.67 9.77 22.07
CA ASN A 60 -32.81 10.78 21.03
C ASN A 60 -33.96 11.76 21.34
N LYS A 61 -35.08 11.29 21.85
CA LYS A 61 -36.21 12.12 22.25
C LYS A 61 -35.86 13.18 23.30
N ILE A 62 -34.90 12.86 24.21
CA ILE A 62 -34.40 13.81 25.21
C ILE A 62 -33.53 14.87 24.56
N TRP A 63 -32.61 14.48 23.69
CA TRP A 63 -31.63 15.37 23.08
C TRP A 63 -32.17 16.15 21.88
N HIS A 64 -33.01 15.54 21.06
CA HIS A 64 -33.61 16.19 19.88
C HIS A 64 -34.43 17.42 20.24
N LYS A 65 -35.15 17.40 21.39
CA LYS A 65 -36.00 18.49 21.82
C LYS A 65 -35.20 19.76 22.13
N GLY A 66 -35.25 20.74 21.21
CA GLY A 66 -34.58 22.03 21.34
C GLY A 66 -33.10 22.03 20.93
N SER A 67 -32.57 20.94 20.37
CA SER A 67 -31.25 20.89 19.81
C SER A 67 -31.20 21.54 18.42
N LYS A 68 -30.09 22.24 18.12
CA LYS A 68 -29.79 22.74 16.76
C LYS A 68 -29.05 21.71 15.94
N ASN A 69 -28.39 20.75 16.58
CA ASN A 69 -27.56 19.72 15.96
C ASN A 69 -28.34 18.40 15.97
N LYS A 70 -28.10 17.57 14.96
CA LYS A 70 -28.57 16.19 14.91
C LYS A 70 -27.92 15.38 16.03
N THR A 71 -28.64 14.43 16.59
CA THR A 71 -28.09 13.48 17.55
C THR A 71 -27.25 12.41 16.79
N ILE A 72 -26.10 12.05 17.32
CA ILE A 72 -25.33 10.90 16.81
C ILE A 72 -25.80 9.66 17.56
N ILE A 73 -26.27 8.66 16.82
CA ILE A 73 -26.50 7.31 17.32
C ILE A 73 -25.40 6.42 16.73
N ASN A 74 -24.49 5.99 17.59
CA ASN A 74 -23.31 5.24 17.19
C ASN A 74 -23.50 3.77 17.56
N LEU A 75 -23.52 2.88 16.57
CA LEU A 75 -23.82 1.46 16.71
C LEU A 75 -22.52 0.63 16.66
N PRO A 76 -21.89 0.33 17.83
CA PRO A 76 -20.60 -0.33 17.82
C PRO A 76 -20.73 -1.84 17.60
N ALA A 77 -19.89 -2.38 16.71
CA ALA A 77 -19.51 -3.78 16.78
C ALA A 77 -18.43 -3.93 17.86
N THR A 78 -18.85 -3.80 19.13
CA THR A 78 -17.96 -3.87 20.32
C THR A 78 -17.07 -5.11 20.29
N VAL A 79 -17.64 -6.23 19.84
CA VAL A 79 -16.90 -7.42 19.36
C VAL A 79 -17.47 -7.78 18.00
N GLU A 80 -16.61 -8.08 17.06
CA GLU A 80 -17.01 -8.50 15.72
C GLU A 80 -17.55 -9.92 15.74
N LEU A 81 -18.83 -10.07 16.09
CA LEU A 81 -19.48 -11.37 16.32
C LEU A 81 -19.89 -12.10 15.05
N SER A 82 -20.12 -11.38 13.96
CA SER A 82 -20.66 -11.92 12.71
C SER A 82 -19.85 -11.45 11.48
N SER A 83 -20.20 -11.95 10.31
CA SER A 83 -19.64 -11.47 9.04
C SER A 83 -20.13 -10.06 8.72
N PRO A 84 -19.39 -9.29 7.91
CA PRO A 84 -19.71 -7.89 7.58
C PRO A 84 -21.10 -7.67 7.01
N ASN A 85 -21.61 -8.59 6.20
CA ASN A 85 -22.95 -8.51 5.63
C ASN A 85 -24.05 -8.61 6.71
N ILE A 86 -23.87 -9.45 7.74
CA ILE A 86 -24.83 -9.55 8.85
C ILE A 86 -24.85 -8.25 9.68
N TYR A 87 -23.68 -7.65 9.91
CA TYR A 87 -23.63 -6.34 10.56
C TYR A 87 -24.32 -5.28 9.70
N ALA A 88 -24.09 -5.26 8.40
CA ALA A 88 -24.77 -4.35 7.48
C ALA A 88 -26.30 -4.55 7.49
N ASP A 89 -26.80 -5.78 7.52
CA ASP A 89 -28.23 -6.07 7.64
C ASP A 89 -28.80 -5.49 8.95
N GLN A 90 -28.07 -5.59 10.06
CA GLN A 90 -28.47 -4.98 11.33
C GLN A 90 -28.52 -3.43 11.21
N ILE A 91 -27.53 -2.84 10.53
CA ILE A 91 -27.49 -1.38 10.31
C ILE A 91 -28.64 -0.93 9.41
N GLN A 92 -28.92 -1.64 8.33
CA GLN A 92 -30.07 -1.34 7.47
C GLN A 92 -31.37 -1.39 8.27
N TRP A 93 -31.55 -2.44 9.06
CA TRP A 93 -32.72 -2.56 9.90
C TRP A 93 -32.86 -1.39 10.91
N MET A 94 -31.78 -0.98 11.56
CA MET A 94 -31.75 0.19 12.44
C MET A 94 -32.08 1.46 11.67
N ASN A 95 -31.49 1.66 10.50
CA ASN A 95 -31.75 2.81 9.62
C ASN A 95 -33.23 2.95 9.26
N GLU A 96 -33.92 1.84 9.04
CA GLU A 96 -35.33 1.78 8.67
C GLU A 96 -36.29 1.92 9.85
N ASN A 97 -35.86 1.61 11.09
CA ASN A 97 -36.72 1.52 12.26
C ASN A 97 -36.51 2.62 13.30
N LEU A 98 -35.38 3.37 13.26
CA LEU A 98 -35.15 4.52 14.13
C LEU A 98 -36.17 5.65 13.83
N ARG A 99 -36.80 6.20 14.88
CA ARG A 99 -37.71 7.34 14.75
C ARG A 99 -36.92 8.62 14.45
N ASN A 100 -37.51 9.50 13.65
CA ASN A 100 -36.92 10.79 13.27
C ASN A 100 -35.52 10.60 12.66
N ARG A 101 -35.37 9.63 11.79
CA ARG A 101 -34.06 9.25 11.16
C ARG A 101 -33.34 10.44 10.52
N ASP A 102 -34.08 11.40 9.96
CA ASP A 102 -33.54 12.62 9.35
C ASP A 102 -32.85 13.55 10.36
N ASP A 103 -33.14 13.43 11.64
CA ASP A 103 -32.56 14.21 12.73
C ASP A 103 -31.40 13.45 13.43
N ILE A 104 -31.03 12.30 12.91
CA ILE A 104 -29.99 11.44 13.44
C ILE A 104 -28.82 11.39 12.46
N ILE A 105 -27.60 11.39 12.99
CA ILE A 105 -26.38 10.90 12.30
C ILE A 105 -26.18 9.47 12.75
N LEU A 106 -26.43 8.52 11.86
CA LEU A 106 -26.19 7.10 12.13
C LEU A 106 -24.72 6.80 11.97
N SER A 107 -24.05 6.54 13.08
CA SER A 107 -22.60 6.30 13.15
C SER A 107 -22.30 4.83 13.45
N LEU A 108 -21.18 4.33 12.93
CA LEU A 108 -20.71 2.97 13.18
C LEU A 108 -19.32 2.99 13.79
N HIS A 109 -19.07 2.03 14.68
CA HIS A 109 -17.79 1.86 15.36
C HIS A 109 -17.39 0.37 15.34
N PRO A 110 -16.92 -0.16 14.19
CA PRO A 110 -16.53 -1.56 14.12
C PRO A 110 -15.16 -1.81 14.75
N HIS A 111 -15.05 -2.85 15.58
CA HIS A 111 -13.79 -3.48 15.95
C HIS A 111 -13.36 -4.52 14.91
N ASN A 112 -12.11 -4.99 15.00
CA ASN A 112 -11.47 -5.80 13.97
C ASN A 112 -11.15 -7.24 14.45
N ASP A 113 -11.99 -7.81 15.33
CA ASP A 113 -11.73 -9.13 15.95
C ASP A 113 -11.63 -10.28 14.93
N ARG A 114 -12.32 -10.16 13.80
CA ARG A 114 -12.30 -11.13 12.69
C ARG A 114 -11.41 -10.69 11.53
N GLY A 115 -10.76 -9.49 11.60
CA GLY A 115 -9.99 -8.92 10.52
C GLY A 115 -10.85 -8.35 9.38
N THR A 116 -12.14 -8.04 9.62
CA THR A 116 -13.08 -7.60 8.58
C THR A 116 -13.73 -6.24 8.87
N ALA A 117 -13.19 -5.46 9.81
CA ALA A 117 -13.77 -4.18 10.22
C ALA A 117 -13.93 -3.17 9.06
N VAL A 118 -12.96 -3.09 8.14
CA VAL A 118 -13.04 -2.21 6.96
C VAL A 118 -14.22 -2.63 6.07
N ALA A 119 -14.36 -3.92 5.78
CA ALA A 119 -15.47 -4.43 4.99
C ALA A 119 -16.82 -4.21 5.69
N ALA A 120 -16.86 -4.34 7.03
CA ALA A 120 -18.06 -4.06 7.82
C ALA A 120 -18.45 -2.58 7.73
N ALA A 121 -17.48 -1.67 7.78
CA ALA A 121 -17.70 -0.23 7.61
C ALA A 121 -18.21 0.11 6.20
N GLU A 122 -17.56 -0.40 5.15
CA GLU A 122 -18.00 -0.18 3.76
C GLU A 122 -19.44 -0.64 3.52
N LEU A 123 -19.76 -1.87 3.93
CA LEU A 123 -21.11 -2.40 3.80
C LEU A 123 -22.12 -1.65 4.70
N GLY A 124 -21.70 -1.20 5.89
CA GLY A 124 -22.52 -0.39 6.76
C GLY A 124 -22.86 0.99 6.17
N ILE A 125 -21.93 1.64 5.46
CA ILE A 125 -22.19 2.86 4.69
C ILE A 125 -23.26 2.59 3.61
N MET A 126 -23.10 1.50 2.87
CA MET A 126 -24.07 1.10 1.85
C MET A 126 -25.46 0.76 2.45
N ALA A 127 -25.50 0.32 3.71
CA ALA A 127 -26.73 0.04 4.46
C ALA A 127 -27.39 1.30 5.05
N GLY A 128 -26.82 2.49 4.87
CA GLY A 128 -27.42 3.76 5.24
C GLY A 128 -26.77 4.47 6.44
N ALA A 129 -25.58 4.07 6.87
CA ALA A 129 -24.81 4.84 7.85
C ALA A 129 -24.27 6.15 7.25
N ASP A 130 -24.27 7.20 8.08
CA ASP A 130 -23.82 8.53 7.71
C ASP A 130 -22.35 8.79 8.11
N ARG A 131 -21.84 8.05 9.11
CA ARG A 131 -20.54 8.31 9.75
C ARG A 131 -19.89 7.02 10.20
N ILE A 132 -18.58 6.98 10.13
CA ILE A 132 -17.76 5.87 10.69
C ILE A 132 -16.81 6.45 11.73
N GLU A 133 -16.66 5.74 12.83
CA GLU A 133 -15.60 5.94 13.82
C GLU A 133 -14.58 4.84 13.73
N GLY A 134 -13.32 5.24 13.81
CA GLY A 134 -12.20 4.32 13.78
C GLY A 134 -10.92 4.99 14.19
N THR A 135 -9.81 4.35 13.91
CA THR A 135 -8.49 4.86 14.26
C THR A 135 -7.55 4.82 13.07
N LEU A 136 -6.55 5.69 13.05
CA LEU A 136 -5.50 5.61 12.05
C LEU A 136 -4.72 4.31 12.22
N PHE A 137 -4.60 3.56 11.12
CA PHE A 137 -3.94 2.25 11.07
C PHE A 137 -4.59 1.16 11.97
N GLY A 138 -5.84 1.35 12.34
CA GLY A 138 -6.59 0.33 13.09
C GLY A 138 -6.16 0.11 14.53
N ASN A 139 -5.41 1.04 15.13
CA ASN A 139 -5.00 0.93 16.53
C ASN A 139 -6.20 0.89 17.48
N GLY A 140 -6.12 0.13 18.55
CA GLY A 140 -7.19 0.01 19.55
C GLY A 140 -7.08 -1.23 20.41
N GLU A 141 -8.11 -1.51 21.16
CA GLU A 141 -8.16 -2.69 22.02
C GLU A 141 -8.19 -4.00 21.21
N ARG A 142 -7.64 -5.05 21.77
CA ARG A 142 -7.57 -6.40 21.20
C ARG A 142 -6.88 -6.38 19.82
N THR A 143 -7.64 -6.60 18.75
CA THR A 143 -7.16 -6.56 17.35
C THR A 143 -7.29 -5.18 16.70
N GLY A 144 -7.76 -4.20 17.46
CA GLY A 144 -7.96 -2.82 17.02
C GLY A 144 -9.36 -2.50 16.50
N ASN A 145 -9.50 -1.31 15.97
CA ASN A 145 -10.72 -0.75 15.39
C ASN A 145 -10.65 -0.80 13.86
N VAL A 146 -11.72 -0.35 13.21
CA VAL A 146 -11.66 -0.09 11.77
C VAL A 146 -10.53 0.90 11.45
N ASP A 147 -9.74 0.57 10.45
CA ASP A 147 -8.66 1.42 9.98
C ASP A 147 -9.20 2.50 9.05
N ILE A 148 -9.19 3.74 9.53
CA ILE A 148 -9.67 4.92 8.79
C ILE A 148 -8.82 5.23 7.57
N VAL A 149 -7.51 4.93 7.60
CA VAL A 149 -6.63 5.14 6.44
C VAL A 149 -7.05 4.22 5.29
N THR A 150 -7.19 2.93 5.59
CA THR A 150 -7.62 1.95 4.58
C THR A 150 -9.03 2.26 4.09
N LEU A 151 -9.97 2.55 4.99
CA LEU A 151 -11.36 2.86 4.62
C LEU A 151 -11.44 4.12 3.73
N GLY A 152 -10.75 5.20 4.14
CA GLY A 152 -10.75 6.45 3.37
C GLY A 152 -10.17 6.29 1.98
N LEU A 153 -9.05 5.56 1.84
CA LEU A 153 -8.42 5.32 0.54
C LEU A 153 -9.21 4.31 -0.31
N ASN A 154 -9.91 3.35 0.30
CA ASN A 154 -10.85 2.50 -0.42
C ASN A 154 -11.98 3.33 -1.06
N LEU A 155 -12.57 4.26 -0.32
CA LEU A 155 -13.59 5.17 -0.83
C LEU A 155 -13.04 6.04 -1.96
N PHE A 156 -11.85 6.63 -1.76
CA PHE A 156 -11.17 7.46 -2.75
C PHE A 156 -10.95 6.71 -4.07
N THR A 157 -10.47 5.47 -4.02
CA THR A 157 -10.26 4.64 -5.24
C THR A 157 -11.56 4.29 -5.96
N GLN A 158 -12.71 4.41 -5.31
CA GLN A 158 -14.04 4.24 -5.91
C GLN A 158 -14.67 5.57 -6.35
N GLY A 159 -13.93 6.68 -6.25
CA GLY A 159 -14.38 8.00 -6.66
C GLY A 159 -15.24 8.72 -5.62
N VAL A 160 -15.22 8.28 -4.36
CA VAL A 160 -15.88 8.93 -3.23
C VAL A 160 -14.81 9.66 -2.41
N ASP A 161 -14.86 10.98 -2.40
CA ASP A 161 -13.95 11.80 -1.59
C ASP A 161 -14.29 11.64 -0.10
N PRO A 162 -13.41 11.06 0.73
CA PRO A 162 -13.64 10.91 2.17
C PRO A 162 -13.45 12.21 2.95
N LEU A 163 -13.07 13.30 2.30
CA LEU A 163 -12.69 14.59 2.90
C LEU A 163 -11.55 14.45 3.94
N LEU A 164 -10.66 13.48 3.73
CA LEU A 164 -9.48 13.22 4.54
C LEU A 164 -8.23 13.43 3.68
N ASP A 165 -7.23 14.11 4.22
CA ASP A 165 -5.96 14.36 3.53
C ASP A 165 -4.91 13.31 3.91
N PHE A 166 -4.63 12.41 2.98
CA PHE A 166 -3.55 11.42 3.05
C PHE A 166 -2.47 11.66 1.99
N SER A 167 -2.36 12.88 1.46
CA SER A 167 -1.38 13.25 0.43
C SER A 167 0.09 13.12 0.89
N ASP A 168 0.35 13.01 2.20
CA ASP A 168 1.64 12.60 2.77
C ASP A 168 1.41 11.48 3.80
N ILE A 169 1.16 10.29 3.29
CA ILE A 169 0.87 9.11 4.12
C ILE A 169 2.05 8.72 5.00
N ASN A 170 3.29 8.96 4.55
CA ASN A 170 4.49 8.66 5.32
C ASN A 170 4.61 9.55 6.56
N LYS A 171 4.21 10.82 6.47
CA LYS A 171 4.17 11.72 7.63
C LYS A 171 3.12 11.24 8.62
N THR A 172 1.92 10.94 8.15
CA THR A 172 0.83 10.41 8.99
C THR A 172 1.27 9.13 9.71
N MET A 173 1.91 8.21 9.00
CA MET A 173 2.44 6.97 9.58
C MET A 173 3.44 7.25 10.71
N ARG A 174 4.46 8.08 10.46
CA ARG A 174 5.49 8.40 11.48
C ARG A 174 4.91 9.06 12.72
N GLU A 175 3.94 9.95 12.56
CA GLU A 175 3.28 10.61 13.69
C GLU A 175 2.50 9.61 14.54
N VAL A 176 1.78 8.69 13.90
CA VAL A 176 1.01 7.66 14.61
C VAL A 176 1.93 6.64 15.29
N GLU A 177 2.98 6.18 14.62
CA GLU A 177 3.99 5.30 15.23
C GLU A 177 4.68 5.94 16.43
N TYR A 178 4.98 7.23 16.35
CA TYR A 178 5.53 7.98 17.46
C TYR A 178 4.57 8.06 18.66
N CYS A 179 3.29 8.34 18.41
CA CYS A 179 2.29 8.44 19.47
C CYS A 179 1.95 7.09 20.10
N ASN A 180 1.80 6.06 19.29
CA ASN A 180 1.34 4.75 19.75
C ASN A 180 2.49 3.82 20.16
N GLN A 181 3.74 4.13 19.79
CA GLN A 181 4.93 3.29 20.00
C GLN A 181 4.77 1.88 19.40
N LEU A 182 3.99 1.75 18.33
CA LEU A 182 3.75 0.53 17.59
C LEU A 182 4.02 0.79 16.10
N PRO A 183 4.81 -0.08 15.42
CA PRO A 183 5.08 0.09 13.99
C PRO A 183 3.85 -0.27 13.17
N VAL A 184 3.66 0.45 12.06
CA VAL A 184 2.71 0.07 11.02
C VAL A 184 3.26 -1.12 10.25
N HIS A 185 2.41 -2.11 9.97
CA HIS A 185 2.86 -3.32 9.31
C HIS A 185 3.39 -3.04 7.89
N PRO A 186 4.56 -3.60 7.46
CA PRO A 186 5.13 -3.32 6.14
C PRO A 186 4.23 -3.68 4.94
N ARG A 187 3.19 -4.47 5.14
CA ARG A 187 2.17 -4.81 4.14
C ARG A 187 0.82 -4.16 4.44
N HIS A 188 0.80 -3.09 5.26
CA HIS A 188 -0.42 -2.34 5.52
C HIS A 188 -0.95 -1.74 4.20
N PRO A 189 -2.26 -1.86 3.90
CA PRO A 189 -2.82 -1.31 2.67
C PRO A 189 -2.44 0.17 2.46
N TYR A 190 -2.07 0.53 1.25
CA TYR A 190 -1.65 1.87 0.80
C TYR A 190 -0.42 2.48 1.49
N THR A 191 -0.06 2.05 2.70
CA THR A 191 0.94 2.74 3.54
C THR A 191 2.22 1.94 3.73
N GLY A 192 2.12 0.61 3.85
CA GLY A 192 3.27 -0.24 4.17
C GLY A 192 4.40 -0.12 3.15
N ASP A 193 5.65 -0.29 3.60
CA ASP A 193 6.85 -0.15 2.76
C ASP A 193 6.86 -1.06 1.52
N LEU A 194 6.14 -2.17 1.57
CA LEU A 194 6.10 -3.18 0.51
C LEU A 194 4.90 -3.04 -0.44
N VAL A 195 4.01 -2.06 -0.21
CA VAL A 195 2.72 -1.97 -0.94
C VAL A 195 2.91 -1.58 -2.40
N PHE A 196 3.86 -0.70 -2.69
CA PHE A 196 4.17 -0.25 -4.04
C PHE A 196 5.37 -0.97 -4.65
N THR A 197 5.64 -2.20 -4.22
CA THR A 197 6.75 -3.02 -4.71
C THR A 197 6.25 -4.20 -5.52
N ALA A 198 6.92 -4.52 -6.63
CA ALA A 198 6.67 -5.72 -7.40
C ALA A 198 7.94 -6.55 -7.51
N PHE A 199 7.86 -7.84 -7.18
CA PHE A 199 9.01 -8.75 -7.20
C PHE A 199 9.16 -9.50 -8.52
N SER A 200 8.07 -9.68 -9.27
CA SER A 200 8.09 -10.38 -10.55
C SER A 200 8.45 -9.43 -11.69
N GLY A 201 9.43 -9.81 -12.53
CA GLY A 201 9.82 -9.02 -13.70
C GLY A 201 8.67 -8.79 -14.70
N SER A 202 7.72 -9.72 -14.81
CA SER A 202 6.54 -9.55 -15.64
C SER A 202 5.57 -8.49 -15.08
N HIS A 203 5.43 -8.42 -13.75
CA HIS A 203 4.62 -7.40 -13.10
C HIS A 203 5.25 -6.00 -13.26
N GLN A 204 6.56 -5.91 -13.10
CA GLN A 204 7.31 -4.65 -13.28
C GLN A 204 7.21 -4.12 -14.72
N ASP A 205 7.33 -4.99 -15.73
CA ASP A 205 7.15 -4.62 -17.14
C ASP A 205 5.70 -4.14 -17.40
N ALA A 206 4.71 -4.80 -16.81
CA ALA A 206 3.31 -4.38 -16.93
C ALA A 206 3.05 -3.02 -16.25
N ILE A 207 3.63 -2.78 -15.06
CA ILE A 207 3.52 -1.49 -14.35
C ILE A 207 4.16 -0.38 -15.18
N LYS A 208 5.40 -0.58 -15.69
CA LYS A 208 6.09 0.39 -16.57
C LYS A 208 5.23 0.76 -17.77
N LYS A 209 4.71 -0.25 -18.49
CA LYS A 209 3.82 -0.03 -19.64
C LYS A 209 2.53 0.71 -19.26
N GLY A 210 1.97 0.39 -18.08
CA GLY A 210 0.79 1.08 -17.55
C GLY A 210 1.06 2.56 -17.29
N PHE A 211 2.18 2.92 -16.67
CA PHE A 211 2.58 4.32 -16.49
C PHE A 211 2.82 5.04 -17.82
N ASP A 212 3.51 4.40 -18.76
CA ASP A 212 3.77 4.99 -20.08
C ASP A 212 2.45 5.24 -20.84
N GLU A 213 1.49 4.34 -20.76
CA GLU A 213 0.17 4.49 -21.38
C GLU A 213 -0.62 5.64 -20.72
N MET A 214 -0.65 5.71 -19.39
CA MET A 214 -1.31 6.78 -18.65
C MET A 214 -0.76 8.17 -19.04
N ARG A 215 0.57 8.29 -19.18
CA ARG A 215 1.22 9.56 -19.63
C ARG A 215 0.85 9.93 -21.05
N ASN A 216 0.72 8.94 -21.94
CA ASN A 216 0.45 9.17 -23.37
C ASN A 216 -1.02 9.47 -23.65
N THR A 217 -1.95 8.92 -22.89
CA THR A 217 -3.40 9.02 -23.14
C THR A 217 -4.08 10.14 -22.36
N ASN A 218 -3.42 10.73 -21.38
CA ASN A 218 -4.00 11.73 -20.47
C ASN A 218 -5.34 11.26 -19.86
N GLU A 219 -5.46 9.97 -19.59
CA GLU A 219 -6.67 9.35 -19.04
C GLU A 219 -6.84 9.73 -17.56
N SER A 220 -8.05 10.10 -17.18
CA SER A 220 -8.36 10.50 -15.80
C SER A 220 -8.59 9.32 -14.83
N LYS A 221 -8.81 8.10 -15.37
CA LYS A 221 -9.03 6.91 -14.56
C LYS A 221 -7.73 6.15 -14.37
N TRP A 222 -7.37 5.88 -13.13
CA TRP A 222 -6.22 5.05 -12.80
C TRP A 222 -6.37 3.63 -13.34
N ARG A 223 -5.39 3.16 -14.12
CA ARG A 223 -5.40 1.83 -14.76
C ARG A 223 -4.06 1.13 -14.77
N VAL A 224 -3.10 1.60 -13.98
CA VAL A 224 -1.80 0.93 -13.92
C VAL A 224 -1.99 -0.46 -13.29
N PRO A 225 -1.59 -1.54 -13.98
CA PRO A 225 -1.73 -2.90 -13.45
C PRO A 225 -0.99 -3.06 -12.12
N TYR A 226 -1.54 -3.89 -11.22
CA TYR A 226 -0.96 -4.21 -9.90
C TYR A 226 -0.86 -3.06 -8.89
N LEU A 227 -1.23 -1.84 -9.26
CA LEU A 227 -1.28 -0.71 -8.33
C LEU A 227 -2.73 -0.26 -8.15
N PRO A 228 -3.28 -0.38 -6.92
CA PRO A 228 -4.69 -0.05 -6.66
C PRO A 228 -4.96 1.47 -6.67
N ILE A 229 -3.93 2.28 -6.54
CA ILE A 229 -3.96 3.74 -6.49
C ILE A 229 -2.70 4.31 -7.13
N ASP A 230 -2.74 5.56 -7.59
CA ASP A 230 -1.53 6.28 -7.94
C ASP A 230 -0.71 6.53 -6.66
N PRO A 231 0.54 6.07 -6.58
CA PRO A 231 1.40 6.37 -5.45
C PRO A 231 1.54 7.87 -5.16
N GLU A 232 1.48 8.73 -6.18
CA GLU A 232 1.58 10.19 -6.04
C GLU A 232 0.40 10.77 -5.24
N ASP A 233 -0.79 10.17 -5.31
CA ASP A 233 -1.97 10.61 -4.53
C ASP A 233 -1.77 10.51 -3.02
N VAL A 234 -0.85 9.64 -2.59
CA VAL A 234 -0.49 9.45 -1.17
C VAL A 234 0.91 9.95 -0.84
N GLY A 235 1.50 10.79 -1.71
CA GLY A 235 2.82 11.40 -1.52
C GLY A 235 3.96 10.38 -1.60
N ARG A 236 3.76 9.30 -2.33
CA ARG A 236 4.78 8.27 -2.57
C ARG A 236 5.15 8.21 -4.05
N THR A 237 6.25 7.58 -4.33
CA THR A 237 6.64 7.22 -5.68
C THR A 237 6.53 5.71 -5.84
N TYR A 238 6.32 5.23 -7.06
CA TYR A 238 6.56 3.83 -7.36
C TYR A 238 8.05 3.59 -7.20
N GLU A 239 8.44 3.22 -6.02
CA GLU A 239 9.77 2.69 -5.79
C GLU A 239 9.76 1.24 -6.26
N ALA A 240 10.38 1.01 -7.39
CA ALA A 240 10.85 -0.31 -7.70
C ALA A 240 11.96 -0.64 -6.68
N VAL A 241 11.60 -0.90 -5.42
CA VAL A 241 12.48 -1.63 -4.52
C VAL A 241 12.50 -3.05 -5.07
N ILE A 242 13.27 -3.22 -6.13
CA ILE A 242 13.52 -4.51 -6.73
C ILE A 242 14.49 -5.20 -5.79
N ARG A 243 13.94 -5.92 -4.84
CA ARG A 243 14.69 -6.94 -4.13
C ARG A 243 14.73 -8.15 -5.04
N ILE A 244 15.89 -8.41 -5.59
CA ILE A 244 16.09 -9.55 -6.49
C ILE A 244 16.36 -10.78 -5.64
N ASN A 245 15.46 -11.74 -5.75
CA ASN A 245 15.64 -13.10 -5.23
C ASN A 245 15.89 -14.07 -6.39
N SER A 246 16.16 -15.32 -6.08
CA SER A 246 16.43 -16.40 -7.05
C SER A 246 15.33 -16.60 -8.10
N GLN A 247 14.12 -16.08 -7.88
CA GLN A 247 12.98 -16.16 -8.81
C GLN A 247 12.81 -14.88 -9.64
N SER A 248 13.61 -13.84 -9.39
CA SER A 248 13.53 -12.58 -10.11
C SER A 248 14.12 -12.74 -11.51
N GLY A 249 13.30 -12.52 -12.53
CA GLY A 249 13.74 -12.64 -13.92
C GLY A 249 14.67 -11.51 -14.37
N LYS A 250 15.30 -11.70 -15.54
CA LYS A 250 16.23 -10.76 -16.20
C LYS A 250 15.71 -9.31 -16.33
N GLY A 251 14.39 -9.13 -16.41
CA GLY A 251 13.77 -7.81 -16.53
C GLY A 251 13.96 -6.93 -15.29
N GLY A 252 13.91 -7.50 -14.10
CA GLY A 252 14.10 -6.77 -12.85
C GLY A 252 15.50 -6.23 -12.67
N ILE A 253 16.50 -7.05 -12.98
CA ILE A 253 17.94 -6.69 -12.87
C ILE A 253 18.30 -5.57 -13.84
N SER A 254 17.82 -5.67 -15.08
CA SER A 254 18.06 -4.65 -16.11
C SER A 254 17.38 -3.33 -15.76
N TYR A 255 16.20 -3.38 -15.16
CA TYR A 255 15.48 -2.20 -14.74
C TYR A 255 16.23 -1.45 -13.61
N ILE A 256 16.79 -2.16 -12.62
CA ILE A 256 17.61 -1.53 -11.56
C ILE A 256 18.80 -0.79 -12.15
N LEU A 257 19.57 -1.46 -13.05
CA LEU A 257 20.72 -0.82 -13.66
C LEU A 257 20.34 0.40 -14.50
N GLU A 258 19.19 0.36 -15.17
CA GLU A 258 18.69 1.47 -15.97
C GLU A 258 18.21 2.64 -15.10
N GLN A 259 17.42 2.37 -14.05
CA GLN A 259 16.84 3.42 -13.21
C GLN A 259 17.83 4.02 -12.21
N ASP A 260 18.60 3.19 -11.52
CA ASP A 260 19.46 3.64 -10.43
C ASP A 260 20.84 4.07 -10.91
N TYR A 261 21.31 3.51 -12.03
CA TYR A 261 22.67 3.74 -12.54
C TYR A 261 22.71 4.23 -14.00
N GLY A 262 21.58 4.39 -14.67
CA GLY A 262 21.49 4.92 -16.03
C GLY A 262 22.06 3.98 -17.11
N ILE A 263 22.21 2.67 -16.81
CA ILE A 263 22.82 1.70 -17.71
C ILE A 263 21.78 0.80 -18.35
N SER A 264 21.59 0.97 -19.67
CA SER A 264 20.74 0.09 -20.46
C SER A 264 21.58 -1.02 -21.09
N LEU A 265 21.37 -2.26 -20.64
CA LEU A 265 22.13 -3.41 -21.10
C LEU A 265 21.57 -4.00 -22.42
N PRO A 266 22.44 -4.40 -23.38
CA PRO A 266 22.02 -5.22 -24.51
C PRO A 266 21.40 -6.54 -24.05
N ARG A 267 20.41 -7.05 -24.80
CA ARG A 267 19.63 -8.25 -24.41
C ARG A 267 20.49 -9.47 -24.02
N ARG A 268 21.59 -9.72 -24.71
CA ARG A 268 22.47 -10.83 -24.36
C ARG A 268 23.14 -10.64 -23.02
N MET A 269 23.60 -9.43 -22.74
CA MET A 269 24.22 -9.07 -21.47
C MET A 269 23.19 -9.09 -20.31
N GLN A 270 21.94 -8.73 -20.57
CA GLN A 270 20.86 -8.89 -19.59
C GLN A 270 20.66 -10.35 -19.18
N ILE A 271 20.74 -11.28 -20.14
CA ILE A 271 20.60 -12.72 -19.89
C ILE A 271 21.79 -13.23 -19.08
N ASP A 272 23.00 -12.89 -19.50
CA ASP A 272 24.23 -13.31 -18.83
C ASP A 272 24.31 -12.78 -17.40
N PHE A 273 24.12 -11.48 -17.22
CA PHE A 273 24.14 -10.87 -15.89
C PHE A 273 23.03 -11.39 -14.97
N SER A 274 21.86 -11.73 -15.51
CA SER A 274 20.80 -12.33 -14.70
C SER A 274 21.20 -13.68 -14.11
N GLN A 275 21.99 -14.47 -14.82
CA GLN A 275 22.52 -15.74 -14.30
C GLN A 275 23.54 -15.53 -13.19
N VAL A 276 24.39 -14.51 -13.32
CA VAL A 276 25.36 -14.14 -12.26
C VAL A 276 24.63 -13.77 -10.97
N ILE A 277 23.64 -12.89 -11.07
CA ILE A 277 22.84 -12.43 -9.91
C ILE A 277 22.01 -13.56 -9.31
N GLN A 278 21.40 -14.39 -10.15
CA GLN A 278 20.63 -15.55 -9.67
C GLN A 278 21.49 -16.51 -8.87
N LYS A 279 22.68 -16.83 -9.37
CA LYS A 279 23.64 -17.68 -8.66
C LYS A 279 24.05 -17.08 -7.32
N GLN A 280 24.33 -15.79 -7.27
CA GLN A 280 24.69 -15.09 -6.03
C GLN A 280 23.54 -15.07 -5.01
N ALA A 281 22.29 -14.88 -5.47
CA ALA A 281 21.10 -14.94 -4.63
C ALA A 281 20.85 -16.36 -4.08
N ASP A 282 21.02 -17.39 -4.92
CA ASP A 282 20.89 -18.79 -4.51
C ASP A 282 21.96 -19.19 -3.47
N GLU A 283 23.20 -18.76 -3.65
CA GLU A 283 24.31 -19.07 -2.73
C GLU A 283 24.17 -18.33 -1.39
N SER A 284 23.68 -17.09 -1.40
CA SER A 284 23.49 -16.29 -0.18
C SER A 284 22.22 -16.60 0.58
N GLY A 285 21.19 -17.14 -0.11
CA GLY A 285 19.84 -17.32 0.41
C GLY A 285 19.14 -16.01 0.77
N LYS A 286 19.64 -14.85 0.33
CA LYS A 286 19.15 -13.51 0.63
C LYS A 286 18.68 -12.81 -0.64
N GLU A 287 17.80 -11.84 -0.43
CA GLU A 287 17.45 -10.86 -1.46
C GLU A 287 18.63 -9.89 -1.64
N LEU A 288 18.92 -9.53 -2.89
CA LEU A 288 20.00 -8.59 -3.23
C LEU A 288 19.39 -7.19 -3.45
N ASP A 289 19.96 -6.19 -2.82
CA ASP A 289 19.60 -4.79 -3.03
C ASP A 289 20.28 -4.20 -4.28
N SER A 290 19.86 -2.98 -4.67
CA SER A 290 20.39 -2.26 -5.82
C SER A 290 21.91 -2.06 -5.74
N LYS A 291 22.46 -1.79 -4.55
CA LYS A 291 23.92 -1.60 -4.35
C LYS A 291 24.70 -2.90 -4.48
N GLU A 292 24.13 -4.00 -4.03
CA GLU A 292 24.76 -5.33 -4.17
C GLU A 292 24.76 -5.77 -5.63
N ILE A 293 23.70 -5.48 -6.36
CA ILE A 293 23.61 -5.72 -7.81
C ILE A 293 24.64 -4.87 -8.56
N TRP A 294 24.75 -3.59 -8.21
CA TRP A 294 25.78 -2.73 -8.81
C TRP A 294 27.19 -3.24 -8.56
N LYS A 295 27.54 -3.58 -7.33
CA LYS A 295 28.83 -4.16 -6.98
C LYS A 295 29.12 -5.44 -7.77
N SER A 296 28.11 -6.29 -7.93
CA SER A 296 28.23 -7.49 -8.75
C SER A 296 28.47 -7.16 -10.22
N PHE A 297 27.79 -6.13 -10.76
CA PHE A 297 28.01 -5.65 -12.11
C PHE A 297 29.42 -5.10 -12.32
N GLU A 298 29.89 -4.24 -11.42
CA GLU A 298 31.26 -3.72 -11.44
C GLU A 298 32.30 -4.85 -11.41
N ALA A 299 32.14 -5.81 -10.51
CA ALA A 299 33.07 -6.91 -10.35
C ALA A 299 33.14 -7.81 -11.59
N ASN A 300 32.01 -8.06 -12.27
CA ASN A 300 31.96 -8.97 -13.40
C ASN A 300 32.27 -8.29 -14.73
N TYR A 301 31.97 -7.01 -14.92
CA TYR A 301 32.05 -6.36 -16.23
C TYR A 301 32.96 -5.13 -16.27
N LEU A 302 33.19 -4.42 -15.18
CA LEU A 302 33.96 -3.18 -15.16
C LEU A 302 35.35 -3.31 -14.53
N ASN A 303 35.51 -4.15 -13.50
CA ASN A 303 36.80 -4.32 -12.84
C ASN A 303 37.75 -5.17 -13.69
N SER A 304 38.84 -4.54 -14.09
CA SER A 304 39.89 -5.18 -14.94
C SER A 304 40.88 -6.06 -14.16
N ASP A 305 40.95 -5.95 -12.84
CA ASP A 305 42.01 -6.57 -12.04
C ASP A 305 41.91 -8.10 -11.91
N SER A 306 40.71 -8.66 -12.16
CA SER A 306 40.48 -10.12 -12.13
C SER A 306 40.38 -10.78 -13.50
N LYS A 307 40.59 -10.03 -14.59
CA LYS A 307 40.40 -10.54 -15.94
C LYS A 307 41.68 -11.16 -16.47
N LYS A 308 41.56 -12.34 -17.10
CA LYS A 308 42.67 -13.02 -17.79
C LYS A 308 43.27 -12.16 -18.89
N ILE A 309 42.45 -11.34 -19.57
CA ILE A 309 42.86 -10.51 -20.69
C ILE A 309 42.72 -9.04 -20.29
N LYS A 310 43.81 -8.29 -20.32
CA LYS A 310 43.85 -6.84 -20.09
C LYS A 310 44.28 -6.14 -21.38
N TYR A 311 43.53 -5.11 -21.75
CA TYR A 311 43.86 -4.25 -22.89
C TYR A 311 45.08 -3.41 -22.55
N ASN A 312 46.06 -3.33 -23.52
CA ASN A 312 47.22 -2.46 -23.41
C ASN A 312 47.14 -1.31 -24.43
N SER A 313 47.17 -1.62 -25.71
CA SER A 313 47.17 -0.64 -26.79
C SER A 313 46.63 -1.22 -28.09
N HIS A 314 46.32 -0.36 -29.04
CA HIS A 314 45.97 -0.78 -30.41
C HIS A 314 46.47 0.19 -31.47
N GLU A 315 46.65 -0.33 -32.68
CA GLU A 315 46.88 0.44 -33.88
C GLU A 315 45.81 0.09 -34.90
N ILE A 316 45.23 1.11 -35.56
CA ILE A 316 44.20 0.92 -36.57
C ILE A 316 44.75 1.38 -37.93
N TYR A 317 44.59 0.54 -38.93
CA TYR A 317 44.93 0.82 -40.32
C TYR A 317 43.65 0.78 -41.14
N SER A 318 43.11 1.98 -41.47
CA SER A 318 41.89 2.12 -42.26
C SER A 318 42.18 2.17 -43.77
N SER A 319 41.45 1.38 -44.53
CA SER A 319 41.43 1.43 -45.99
C SER A 319 40.01 1.68 -46.51
N LYS A 320 39.84 1.89 -47.83
CA LYS A 320 38.53 2.01 -48.45
C LYS A 320 37.71 0.73 -48.48
N VAL A 321 38.32 -0.41 -48.16
CA VAL A 321 37.74 -1.74 -48.32
C VAL A 321 37.48 -2.37 -46.95
N GLU A 322 38.42 -2.23 -46.02
CA GLU A 322 38.40 -2.86 -44.69
C GLU A 322 39.25 -2.04 -43.72
N ASP A 323 38.93 -2.13 -42.42
CA ASP A 323 39.78 -1.70 -41.33
C ASP A 323 40.53 -2.89 -40.76
N LYS A 324 41.83 -2.68 -40.49
CA LYS A 324 42.68 -3.67 -39.78
C LYS A 324 43.06 -3.10 -38.43
N ILE A 325 43.05 -3.94 -37.42
CA ILE A 325 43.50 -3.58 -36.09
C ILE A 325 44.60 -4.54 -35.63
N LYS A 326 45.61 -3.95 -35.00
CA LYS A 326 46.62 -4.71 -34.26
C LYS A 326 46.42 -4.37 -32.78
N LEU A 327 46.15 -5.38 -31.96
CA LEU A 327 45.89 -5.24 -30.52
C LEU A 327 47.09 -5.76 -29.74
N SER A 328 47.55 -4.99 -28.75
CA SER A 328 48.41 -5.46 -27.68
C SER A 328 47.57 -5.68 -26.43
N LEU A 329 47.58 -6.88 -25.92
CA LEU A 329 46.83 -7.32 -24.76
C LEU A 329 47.80 -7.99 -23.77
N PHE A 330 47.44 -8.04 -22.50
CA PHE A 330 48.07 -8.93 -21.54
C PHE A 330 47.11 -10.09 -21.22
N GLU A 331 47.60 -11.33 -21.37
CA GLU A 331 46.93 -12.54 -20.92
C GLU A 331 47.81 -13.24 -19.89
N ASP A 332 47.30 -13.41 -18.66
CA ASP A 332 48.06 -13.96 -17.53
C ASP A 332 49.47 -13.33 -17.40
N GLU A 333 49.54 -11.99 -17.45
CA GLU A 333 50.75 -11.16 -17.37
C GLU A 333 51.71 -11.27 -18.56
N LYS A 334 51.38 -12.01 -19.60
CA LYS A 334 52.17 -12.09 -20.86
C LYS A 334 51.59 -11.16 -21.90
N GLU A 335 52.45 -10.35 -22.50
CA GLU A 335 52.01 -9.51 -23.62
C GLU A 335 51.74 -10.38 -24.86
N LEU A 336 50.59 -10.16 -25.46
CA LEU A 336 50.08 -10.84 -26.64
C LEU A 336 49.72 -9.80 -27.68
N SER A 337 50.16 -10.03 -28.92
CA SER A 337 49.78 -9.22 -30.08
C SER A 337 48.87 -10.04 -30.99
N ILE A 338 47.63 -9.53 -31.23
CA ILE A 338 46.66 -10.17 -32.12
C ILE A 338 46.20 -9.16 -33.18
N GLU A 339 45.83 -9.67 -34.36
CA GLU A 339 45.39 -8.85 -35.48
C GLU A 339 44.02 -9.32 -35.96
N GLY A 340 43.21 -8.36 -36.41
CA GLY A 340 41.91 -8.62 -37.00
C GLY A 340 41.57 -7.62 -38.10
N ALA A 341 40.66 -8.00 -38.96
CA ALA A 341 40.14 -7.16 -40.04
C ALA A 341 38.60 -7.17 -40.01
N GLY A 342 37.97 -6.06 -40.40
CA GLY A 342 36.51 -5.94 -40.40
C GLY A 342 36.02 -4.73 -41.19
N ASN A 343 34.70 -4.58 -41.28
CA ASN A 343 34.06 -3.47 -41.99
C ASN A 343 34.19 -2.11 -41.28
N GLY A 344 34.78 -2.11 -40.07
CA GLY A 344 35.06 -0.95 -39.26
C GLY A 344 35.91 -1.33 -38.04
N PRO A 345 36.43 -0.33 -37.28
CA PRO A 345 37.37 -0.58 -36.18
C PRO A 345 36.83 -1.53 -35.10
N ILE A 346 35.54 -1.45 -34.79
CA ILE A 346 34.89 -2.31 -33.78
C ILE A 346 34.79 -3.74 -34.30
N ASP A 347 34.40 -3.94 -35.56
CA ASP A 347 34.31 -5.27 -36.19
C ASP A 347 35.66 -5.90 -36.28
N ALA A 348 36.72 -5.18 -36.70
CA ALA A 348 38.09 -5.62 -36.70
C ALA A 348 38.58 -6.03 -35.32
N PHE A 349 38.25 -5.27 -34.28
CA PHE A 349 38.58 -5.58 -32.88
C PHE A 349 37.93 -6.89 -32.42
N ILE A 350 36.62 -7.06 -32.67
CA ILE A 350 35.88 -8.27 -32.30
C ILE A 350 36.42 -9.49 -33.04
N ASN A 351 36.73 -9.34 -34.32
CA ASN A 351 37.30 -10.42 -35.13
C ASN A 351 38.70 -10.84 -34.63
N ALA A 352 39.55 -9.88 -34.22
CA ALA A 352 40.84 -10.15 -33.59
C ALA A 352 40.66 -10.97 -32.30
N LEU A 353 39.76 -10.56 -31.41
CA LEU A 353 39.50 -11.30 -30.17
C LEU A 353 38.92 -12.70 -30.43
N ASN A 354 37.93 -12.82 -31.32
CA ASN A 354 37.32 -14.12 -31.63
C ASN A 354 38.35 -15.13 -32.22
N SER A 355 39.26 -14.65 -33.05
CA SER A 355 40.31 -15.51 -33.61
C SER A 355 41.24 -16.06 -32.55
N HIS A 356 41.53 -15.27 -31.50
CA HIS A 356 42.34 -15.69 -30.36
C HIS A 356 41.59 -16.60 -29.39
N LEU A 357 40.35 -16.29 -29.08
CA LEU A 357 39.53 -17.04 -28.11
C LEU A 357 39.01 -18.38 -28.66
N SER A 358 39.03 -18.55 -30.00
CA SER A 358 38.63 -19.78 -30.68
C SER A 358 39.80 -20.74 -30.93
N SER A 359 41.03 -20.33 -30.66
CA SER A 359 42.25 -21.12 -30.77
C SER A 359 42.68 -21.71 -29.43
#